data_085d1780be4d81979c9873ddec5e2102
#
_entry.id   085d1780be4d81979c9873ddec5e2102
#
_cell.length_a   1.000
_cell.length_b   1.000
_cell.length_c   1.000
_cell.angle_alpha   90.00
_cell.angle_beta   90.00
_cell.angle_gamma   90.00
#
_symmetry.space_group_name_H-M   'P 1'
#
loop_
_entity.id
_entity.type
_entity.pdbx_description
1 polymer ?
#
loop_
_entity_poly.entity_id
_entity_poly.type
_entity_poly.pdbx_seq_one_letter_code
_entity_poly.pdbx_strand_id
1 'polypeptide(L)'
;IQTCPRALTSLKYFCEDAPEYMIAAAGSLPGLSLTEKTSFPVGKVKILDLRPCSFKEFLNAVEPMLNEFVENVPLEPIPEAFSDKLANYLREYLAFGGMPEPLSTWIETHDVEKTEDKLDIVLRTYESDFSKHIPISDTPKLFGIGNCIPAQFARENKRFFYSEVREGARAREFED
;
A
#
# COMPACT_ATOMS: atom_id res chain seq x y z
N ILE A 1 -13.23 -12.57 4.50
CA ILE A 1 -12.50 -13.85 4.63
C ILE A 1 -11.86 -13.98 6.02
N GLN A 2 -11.24 -12.94 6.57
CA GLN A 2 -10.57 -12.97 7.89
C GLN A 2 -11.47 -13.43 9.04
N THR A 3 -12.74 -13.01 9.04
CA THR A 3 -13.74 -13.39 10.06
C THR A 3 -14.35 -14.77 9.84
N CYS A 4 -14.13 -15.39 8.69
CA CYS A 4 -14.65 -16.69 8.35
C CYS A 4 -13.62 -17.54 7.58
N PRO A 5 -12.73 -18.26 8.27
CA PRO A 5 -11.70 -19.09 7.63
C PRO A 5 -12.26 -20.14 6.67
N ARG A 6 -13.48 -20.63 6.94
CA ARG A 6 -14.18 -21.60 6.08
C ARG A 6 -14.53 -21.02 4.70
N ALA A 7 -14.69 -19.70 4.58
CA ALA A 7 -14.93 -19.04 3.30
C ALA A 7 -13.72 -19.17 2.36
N LEU A 8 -12.49 -19.14 2.90
CA LEU A 8 -11.30 -19.37 2.09
C LEU A 8 -11.26 -20.79 1.52
N THR A 9 -11.59 -21.78 2.33
CA THR A 9 -11.67 -23.17 1.89
C THR A 9 -12.77 -23.38 0.84
N SER A 10 -13.89 -22.65 0.92
CA SER A 10 -15.00 -22.79 -0.04
C SER A 10 -14.62 -22.34 -1.46
N LEU A 11 -13.62 -21.48 -1.63
CA LEU A 11 -13.14 -21.08 -2.96
C LEU A 11 -12.68 -22.26 -3.82
N LYS A 12 -12.17 -23.33 -3.17
CA LYS A 12 -11.82 -24.57 -3.86
C LYS A 12 -13.05 -25.20 -4.52
N TYR A 13 -14.12 -25.31 -3.79
CA TYR A 13 -15.36 -25.95 -4.27
C TYR A 13 -16.01 -25.12 -5.38
N PHE A 14 -16.00 -23.81 -5.30
CA PHE A 14 -16.45 -22.97 -6.40
C PHE A 14 -15.61 -23.19 -7.66
N CYS A 15 -14.30 -23.32 -7.54
CA CYS A 15 -13.43 -23.58 -8.68
C CYS A 15 -13.68 -24.98 -9.31
N GLU A 16 -14.02 -25.99 -8.50
CA GLU A 16 -14.17 -27.39 -8.94
C GLU A 16 -15.61 -27.72 -9.38
N ASP A 17 -16.59 -27.26 -8.61
CA ASP A 17 -17.97 -27.70 -8.73
C ASP A 17 -18.91 -26.68 -9.37
N ALA A 18 -18.48 -25.41 -9.46
CA ALA A 18 -19.28 -24.30 -9.97
C ALA A 18 -18.41 -23.25 -10.72
N PRO A 19 -17.65 -23.68 -11.76
CA PRO A 19 -16.70 -22.84 -12.47
C PRO A 19 -17.34 -21.68 -13.26
N GLU A 20 -18.64 -21.72 -13.47
CA GLU A 20 -19.42 -20.64 -14.10
C GLU A 20 -19.52 -19.38 -13.26
N TYR A 21 -19.23 -19.46 -11.94
CA TYR A 21 -19.23 -18.29 -11.06
C TYR A 21 -17.82 -17.72 -10.91
N MET A 22 -17.64 -16.49 -11.37
CA MET A 22 -16.41 -15.73 -11.14
C MET A 22 -16.45 -15.13 -9.74
N ILE A 23 -15.61 -15.65 -8.83
CA ILE A 23 -15.57 -15.23 -7.44
C ILE A 23 -14.24 -14.49 -7.16
N ALA A 24 -14.35 -13.28 -6.65
CA ALA A 24 -13.24 -12.55 -6.07
C ALA A 24 -13.46 -12.36 -4.56
N ALA A 25 -12.41 -12.58 -3.80
CA ALA A 25 -12.43 -12.41 -2.36
C ALA A 25 -11.29 -11.48 -1.94
N ALA A 26 -11.60 -10.47 -1.14
CA ALA A 26 -10.61 -9.49 -0.67
C ALA A 26 -10.35 -9.61 0.83
N GLY A 27 -9.15 -9.24 1.25
CA GLY A 27 -8.74 -9.14 2.64
C GLY A 27 -7.49 -8.30 2.77
N SER A 28 -7.38 -7.52 3.85
CA SER A 28 -6.25 -6.62 4.09
C SER A 28 -4.98 -7.30 4.59
N LEU A 29 -5.09 -8.53 5.14
CA LEU A 29 -3.96 -9.29 5.73
C LEU A 29 -4.01 -10.76 5.31
N PRO A 30 -3.78 -11.09 4.04
CA PRO A 30 -3.81 -12.48 3.57
C PRO A 30 -2.77 -13.37 4.27
N GLY A 31 -1.61 -12.82 4.67
CA GLY A 31 -0.55 -13.56 5.34
C GLY A 31 -0.93 -14.12 6.72
N LEU A 32 -1.70 -13.39 7.52
CA LEU A 32 -2.16 -13.85 8.84
C LEU A 32 -3.23 -14.93 8.75
N SER A 33 -4.07 -14.89 7.71
CA SER A 33 -5.09 -15.91 7.47
C SER A 33 -4.49 -17.25 7.03
N LEU A 34 -3.26 -17.25 6.53
CA LEU A 34 -2.57 -18.43 6.01
C LEU A 34 -1.82 -19.22 7.10
N THR A 35 -1.64 -18.66 8.30
CA THR A 35 -0.81 -19.26 9.37
C THR A 35 -1.60 -20.16 10.32
N GLU A 36 -2.93 -20.03 10.41
CA GLU A 36 -3.74 -20.84 11.32
C GLU A 36 -4.59 -21.86 10.57
N LYS A 37 -4.14 -23.14 10.54
CA LYS A 37 -4.93 -24.38 10.32
C LYS A 37 -5.93 -24.43 9.16
N THR A 38 -6.01 -23.42 8.30
CA THR A 38 -6.85 -23.43 7.11
C THR A 38 -6.04 -23.88 5.90
N SER A 39 -6.50 -24.96 5.26
CA SER A 39 -5.90 -25.40 3.99
C SER A 39 -6.13 -24.33 2.92
N PHE A 40 -5.08 -23.64 2.53
CA PHE A 40 -5.13 -22.75 1.38
C PHE A 40 -5.38 -23.56 0.11
N PRO A 41 -6.33 -23.18 -0.75
CA PRO A 41 -6.65 -23.92 -1.97
C PRO A 41 -5.59 -23.73 -3.07
N VAL A 42 -4.41 -24.34 -2.87
CA VAL A 42 -3.27 -24.27 -3.80
C VAL A 42 -3.69 -24.71 -5.20
N GLY A 43 -3.35 -23.90 -6.20
CA GLY A 43 -3.65 -24.16 -7.61
C GLY A 43 -5.11 -23.92 -8.04
N LYS A 44 -6.00 -23.52 -7.12
CA LYS A 44 -7.44 -23.26 -7.37
C LYS A 44 -7.81 -21.79 -7.27
N VAL A 45 -6.92 -20.95 -6.74
CA VAL A 45 -7.09 -19.50 -6.61
C VAL A 45 -5.85 -18.79 -7.14
N LYS A 46 -6.07 -17.62 -7.71
CA LYS A 46 -5.01 -16.68 -8.09
C LYS A 46 -4.98 -15.55 -7.08
N ILE A 47 -3.85 -15.37 -6.42
CA ILE A 47 -3.64 -14.21 -5.54
C ILE A 47 -3.32 -13.00 -6.42
N LEU A 48 -4.00 -11.90 -6.15
CA LEU A 48 -3.75 -10.60 -6.77
C LEU A 48 -3.39 -9.61 -5.66
N ASP A 49 -2.19 -9.06 -5.73
CA ASP A 49 -1.75 -7.99 -4.84
C ASP A 49 -2.30 -6.66 -5.33
N LEU A 50 -3.23 -6.08 -4.60
CA LEU A 50 -3.71 -4.73 -4.86
C LEU A 50 -2.77 -3.74 -4.16
N ARG A 51 -1.95 -3.09 -4.95
CA ARG A 51 -0.99 -2.07 -4.49
C ARG A 51 -1.55 -0.67 -4.63
N PRO A 52 -0.98 0.33 -3.93
CA PRO A 52 -1.24 1.73 -4.24
C PRO A 52 -0.97 2.03 -5.72
N CYS A 53 -1.64 3.02 -6.27
CA CYS A 53 -1.43 3.46 -7.65
C CYS A 53 0.04 3.81 -7.89
N SER A 54 0.59 3.34 -8.97
CA SER A 54 1.95 3.69 -9.42
C SER A 54 1.98 5.10 -10.02
N PHE A 55 3.19 5.68 -10.13
CA PHE A 55 3.36 6.94 -10.85
C PHE A 55 2.86 6.88 -12.29
N LYS A 56 3.01 5.75 -12.96
CA LYS A 56 2.49 5.52 -14.31
C LYS A 56 0.96 5.59 -14.36
N GLU A 57 0.26 4.97 -13.42
CA GLU A 57 -1.20 5.05 -13.33
C GLU A 57 -1.67 6.48 -13.03
N PHE A 58 -0.99 7.18 -12.13
CA PHE A 58 -1.24 8.60 -11.89
C PHE A 58 -1.02 9.43 -13.15
N LEU A 59 0.13 9.27 -13.82
CA LEU A 59 0.45 10.02 -15.04
C LEU A 59 -0.57 9.75 -16.15
N ASN A 60 -1.02 8.50 -16.29
CA ASN A 60 -2.06 8.15 -17.25
C ASN A 60 -3.41 8.81 -16.94
N ALA A 61 -3.73 9.07 -15.67
CA ALA A 61 -4.95 9.74 -15.28
C ALA A 61 -4.90 11.26 -15.53
N VAL A 62 -3.75 11.90 -15.31
CA VAL A 62 -3.60 13.36 -15.43
C VAL A 62 -3.17 13.81 -16.83
N GLU A 63 -2.35 13.02 -17.52
CA GLU A 63 -1.75 13.37 -18.82
C GLU A 63 -1.51 12.12 -19.67
N PRO A 64 -2.57 11.49 -20.24
CA PRO A 64 -2.44 10.22 -20.97
C PRO A 64 -1.43 10.27 -22.13
N MET A 65 -1.36 11.39 -22.85
CA MET A 65 -0.44 11.55 -23.98
C MET A 65 1.02 11.56 -23.54
N LEU A 66 1.32 12.16 -22.38
CA LEU A 66 2.67 12.15 -21.81
C LEU A 66 3.04 10.75 -21.30
N ASN A 67 2.09 10.03 -20.73
CA ASN A 67 2.30 8.65 -20.32
C ASN A 67 2.61 7.75 -21.54
N GLU A 68 1.85 7.86 -22.60
CA GLU A 68 2.10 7.13 -23.86
C GLU A 68 3.47 7.47 -24.45
N PHE A 69 3.84 8.74 -24.43
CA PHE A 69 5.18 9.17 -24.85
C PHE A 69 6.28 8.48 -24.03
N VAL A 70 6.16 8.49 -22.71
CA VAL A 70 7.15 7.87 -21.81
C VAL A 70 7.25 6.36 -22.02
N GLU A 71 6.14 5.69 -22.31
CA GLU A 71 6.13 4.25 -22.58
C GLU A 71 6.86 3.87 -23.87
N ASN A 72 6.83 4.75 -24.86
CA ASN A 72 7.37 4.47 -26.20
C ASN A 72 8.69 5.17 -26.48
N VAL A 73 9.18 6.03 -25.57
CA VAL A 73 10.44 6.72 -25.79
C VAL A 73 11.62 5.73 -25.69
N PRO A 74 12.57 5.74 -26.64
CA PRO A 74 13.79 4.96 -26.51
C PRO A 74 14.63 5.47 -25.34
N LEU A 75 15.61 4.67 -24.89
CA LEU A 75 16.56 5.05 -23.82
C LEU A 75 17.53 6.15 -24.30
N GLU A 76 16.96 7.29 -24.64
CA GLU A 76 17.66 8.48 -25.10
C GLU A 76 17.23 9.69 -24.24
N PRO A 77 18.05 10.75 -24.19
CA PRO A 77 17.65 11.97 -23.50
C PRO A 77 16.37 12.56 -24.09
N ILE A 78 15.38 12.80 -23.24
CA ILE A 78 14.12 13.42 -23.65
C ILE A 78 14.27 14.95 -23.67
N PRO A 79 13.48 15.67 -24.51
CA PRO A 79 13.48 17.13 -24.53
C PRO A 79 13.21 17.74 -23.15
N GLU A 80 13.92 18.81 -22.80
CA GLU A 80 13.87 19.47 -21.50
C GLU A 80 12.43 19.79 -21.05
N ALA A 81 11.60 20.31 -21.95
CA ALA A 81 10.21 20.64 -21.65
C ALA A 81 9.37 19.42 -21.17
N PHE A 82 9.63 18.23 -21.73
CA PHE A 82 8.97 17.01 -21.28
C PHE A 82 9.55 16.53 -19.95
N SER A 83 10.86 16.66 -19.77
CA SER A 83 11.56 16.32 -18.53
C SER A 83 11.04 17.16 -17.37
N ASP A 84 10.91 18.48 -17.55
CA ASP A 84 10.38 19.38 -16.53
C ASP A 84 8.93 19.07 -16.16
N LYS A 85 8.10 18.78 -17.17
CA LYS A 85 6.71 18.40 -16.94
C LYS A 85 6.60 17.09 -16.15
N LEU A 86 7.39 16.09 -16.53
CA LEU A 86 7.47 14.83 -15.79
C LEU A 86 7.96 15.01 -14.36
N ALA A 87 8.98 15.85 -14.16
CA ALA A 87 9.50 16.15 -12.84
C ALA A 87 8.45 16.83 -11.94
N ASN A 88 7.62 17.70 -12.49
CA ASN A 88 6.53 18.34 -11.74
C ASN A 88 5.47 17.31 -11.34
N TYR A 89 4.98 16.48 -12.24
CA TYR A 89 4.05 15.41 -11.91
C TYR A 89 4.63 14.41 -10.90
N LEU A 90 5.92 14.10 -11.03
CA LEU A 90 6.59 13.22 -10.05
C LEU A 90 6.62 13.86 -8.65
N ARG A 91 6.86 15.17 -8.54
CA ARG A 91 6.81 15.88 -7.24
C ARG A 91 5.40 15.84 -6.64
N GLU A 92 4.36 16.05 -7.44
CA GLU A 92 2.96 15.93 -7.00
C GLU A 92 2.67 14.52 -6.48
N TYR A 93 3.02 13.50 -7.27
CA TYR A 93 2.85 12.10 -6.88
C TYR A 93 3.63 11.74 -5.60
N LEU A 94 4.84 12.24 -5.44
CA LEU A 94 5.64 12.00 -4.23
C LEU A 94 5.08 12.73 -3.00
N ALA A 95 4.42 13.86 -3.19
CA ALA A 95 3.79 14.61 -2.11
C ALA A 95 2.54 13.91 -1.57
N PHE A 96 1.69 13.35 -2.45
CA PHE A 96 0.41 12.77 -2.06
C PHE A 96 0.39 11.24 -2.08
N GLY A 97 1.40 10.60 -2.69
CA GLY A 97 1.52 9.15 -2.77
C GLY A 97 0.54 8.51 -3.73
N GLY A 98 0.42 7.18 -3.66
CA GLY A 98 -0.41 6.38 -4.56
C GLY A 98 -1.71 5.86 -3.93
N MET A 99 -2.11 6.31 -2.75
CA MET A 99 -3.38 5.88 -2.16
C MET A 99 -4.56 6.41 -2.99
N PRO A 100 -5.51 5.55 -3.42
CA PRO A 100 -6.51 5.92 -4.44
C PRO A 100 -7.35 7.13 -4.07
N GLU A 101 -7.88 7.21 -2.85
CA GLU A 101 -8.78 8.29 -2.43
C GLU A 101 -8.08 9.66 -2.35
N PRO A 102 -6.91 9.82 -1.67
CA PRO A 102 -6.16 11.08 -1.70
C PRO A 102 -5.75 11.49 -3.11
N LEU A 103 -5.27 10.51 -3.90
CA LEU A 103 -4.81 10.77 -5.26
C LEU A 103 -5.95 11.25 -6.18
N SER A 104 -7.13 10.62 -6.09
CA SER A 104 -8.33 11.04 -6.81
C SER A 104 -8.75 12.45 -6.39
N THR A 105 -8.75 12.74 -5.09
CA THR A 105 -9.07 14.08 -4.56
C THR A 105 -8.12 15.15 -5.13
N TRP A 106 -6.82 14.85 -5.18
CA TRP A 106 -5.84 15.75 -5.80
C TRP A 106 -6.12 15.99 -7.28
N ILE A 107 -6.33 14.92 -8.05
CA ILE A 107 -6.60 15.01 -9.50
C ILE A 107 -7.85 15.83 -9.79
N GLU A 108 -8.90 15.68 -8.99
CA GLU A 108 -10.18 16.35 -9.18
C GLU A 108 -10.19 17.81 -8.74
N THR A 109 -9.46 18.12 -7.66
CA THR A 109 -9.62 19.43 -6.98
C THR A 109 -8.38 20.31 -7.05
N HIS A 110 -7.20 19.75 -7.19
CA HIS A 110 -5.90 20.42 -7.00
C HIS A 110 -5.82 21.22 -5.69
N ASP A 111 -6.50 20.74 -4.66
CA ASP A 111 -6.61 21.35 -3.34
C ASP A 111 -5.78 20.53 -2.34
N VAL A 112 -4.68 21.13 -1.88
CA VAL A 112 -3.72 20.49 -0.97
C VAL A 112 -4.40 20.13 0.35
N GLU A 113 -5.17 21.04 0.94
CA GLU A 113 -5.79 20.86 2.26
C GLU A 113 -6.78 19.68 2.23
N LYS A 114 -7.62 19.60 1.21
CA LYS A 114 -8.55 18.46 1.04
C LYS A 114 -7.82 17.15 0.84
N THR A 115 -6.70 17.18 0.13
CA THR A 115 -5.91 15.97 -0.14
C THR A 115 -5.20 15.48 1.13
N GLU A 116 -4.64 16.42 1.92
CA GLU A 116 -4.02 16.11 3.22
C GLU A 116 -5.05 15.56 4.21
N ASP A 117 -6.26 16.11 4.27
CA ASP A 117 -7.36 15.56 5.08
C ASP A 117 -7.64 14.08 4.74
N LYS A 118 -7.62 13.73 3.46
CA LYS A 118 -7.81 12.34 3.03
C LYS A 118 -6.64 11.44 3.41
N LEU A 119 -5.41 11.94 3.32
CA LEU A 119 -4.22 11.20 3.80
C LEU A 119 -4.29 10.95 5.30
N ASP A 120 -4.68 11.95 6.08
CA ASP A 120 -4.86 11.83 7.53
C ASP A 120 -5.92 10.79 7.90
N ILE A 121 -7.04 10.75 7.18
CA ILE A 121 -8.08 9.74 7.37
C ILE A 121 -7.52 8.34 7.13
N VAL A 122 -6.74 8.15 6.06
CA VAL A 122 -6.10 6.86 5.75
C VAL A 122 -5.15 6.45 6.88
N LEU A 123 -4.28 7.35 7.34
CA LEU A 123 -3.31 7.07 8.41
C LEU A 123 -4.03 6.70 9.71
N ARG A 124 -5.03 7.47 10.13
CA ARG A 124 -5.83 7.18 11.33
C ARG A 124 -6.58 5.85 11.23
N THR A 125 -7.01 5.48 10.03
CA THR A 125 -7.65 4.18 9.80
C THR A 125 -6.66 3.04 10.03
N TYR A 126 -5.43 3.14 9.52
CA TYR A 126 -4.39 2.15 9.78
C TYR A 126 -4.03 2.07 11.27
N GLU A 127 -3.87 3.21 11.94
CA GLU A 127 -3.62 3.24 13.38
C GLU A 127 -4.72 2.55 14.18
N SER A 128 -5.98 2.81 13.83
CA SER A 128 -7.13 2.13 14.43
C SER A 128 -7.14 0.62 14.19
N ASP A 129 -6.77 0.18 12.98
CA ASP A 129 -6.74 -1.23 12.65
C ASP A 129 -5.59 -1.96 13.33
N PHE A 130 -4.44 -1.34 13.49
CA PHE A 130 -3.34 -1.91 14.27
C PHE A 130 -3.78 -2.26 15.69
N SER A 131 -4.51 -1.38 16.36
CA SER A 131 -4.98 -1.60 17.74
C SER A 131 -5.98 -2.75 17.88
N LYS A 132 -6.64 -3.18 16.81
CA LYS A 132 -7.65 -4.28 16.85
C LYS A 132 -7.01 -5.67 16.78
N HIS A 133 -5.81 -5.80 16.25
CA HIS A 133 -5.22 -7.09 15.90
C HIS A 133 -4.02 -7.48 16.76
N ILE A 134 -3.59 -6.61 17.67
CA ILE A 134 -2.44 -6.84 18.55
C ILE A 134 -2.83 -6.70 20.03
N PRO A 135 -2.09 -7.36 20.93
CA PRO A 135 -2.26 -7.16 22.36
C PRO A 135 -2.09 -5.70 22.77
N ILE A 136 -2.88 -5.24 23.74
CA ILE A 136 -2.82 -3.87 24.24
C ILE A 136 -1.40 -3.49 24.72
N SER A 137 -0.64 -4.47 25.24
CA SER A 137 0.76 -4.31 25.67
C SER A 137 1.70 -3.90 24.54
N ASP A 138 1.43 -4.31 23.31
CA ASP A 138 2.30 -4.09 22.15
C ASP A 138 1.88 -2.89 21.29
N THR A 139 0.67 -2.38 21.52
CA THR A 139 0.15 -1.18 20.85
C THR A 139 1.13 0.00 20.89
N PRO A 140 1.74 0.38 22.05
CA PRO A 140 2.70 1.48 22.08
C PRO A 140 3.97 1.23 21.26
N LYS A 141 4.43 -0.04 21.15
CA LYS A 141 5.59 -0.40 20.34
C LYS A 141 5.29 -0.18 18.85
N LEU A 142 4.10 -0.63 18.41
CA LEU A 142 3.69 -0.51 17.01
C LEU A 142 3.52 0.95 16.58
N PHE A 143 2.87 1.77 17.41
CA PHE A 143 2.77 3.21 17.18
C PHE A 143 4.15 3.88 17.14
N GLY A 144 5.06 3.51 18.04
CA GLY A 144 6.43 3.99 18.04
C GLY A 144 7.16 3.65 16.73
N ILE A 145 7.00 2.42 16.24
CA ILE A 145 7.55 2.01 14.94
C ILE A 145 6.92 2.84 13.81
N GLY A 146 5.58 2.92 13.74
CA GLY A 146 4.88 3.65 12.69
C GLY A 146 5.34 5.11 12.61
N ASN A 147 5.44 5.80 13.72
CA ASN A 147 5.83 7.21 13.79
C ASN A 147 7.29 7.46 13.37
N CYS A 148 8.20 6.49 13.53
CA CYS A 148 9.59 6.68 13.13
C CYS A 148 9.86 6.29 11.66
N ILE A 149 8.94 5.61 10.98
CA ILE A 149 9.11 5.16 9.59
C ILE A 149 9.50 6.32 8.64
N PRO A 150 8.80 7.46 8.61
CA PRO A 150 9.14 8.55 7.69
C PRO A 150 10.58 9.06 7.87
N ALA A 151 11.01 9.24 9.12
CA ALA A 151 12.36 9.66 9.45
C ALA A 151 13.42 8.61 9.06
N GLN A 152 13.09 7.33 9.22
CA GLN A 152 13.96 6.23 8.81
C GLN A 152 14.14 6.17 7.28
N PHE A 153 13.05 6.36 6.53
CA PHE A 153 13.09 6.37 5.06
C PHE A 153 13.82 7.58 4.48
N ALA A 154 13.81 8.71 5.17
CA ALA A 154 14.52 9.93 4.75
C ALA A 154 16.05 9.79 4.83
N ARG A 155 16.58 8.77 5.50
CA ARG A 155 18.01 8.53 5.62
C ARG A 155 18.60 7.86 4.37
N GLU A 156 19.85 8.16 4.07
CA GLU A 156 20.62 7.48 3.02
C GLU A 156 20.78 5.99 3.32
N ASN A 157 21.04 5.66 4.60
CA ASN A 157 21.15 4.27 5.06
C ASN A 157 19.76 3.67 5.30
N LYS A 158 19.38 2.70 4.49
CA LYS A 158 18.09 2.00 4.54
C LYS A 158 17.97 0.97 5.68
N ARG A 159 18.89 0.96 6.64
CA ARG A 159 18.76 0.13 7.84
C ARG A 159 17.78 0.75 8.81
N PHE A 160 16.93 -0.09 9.41
CA PHE A 160 16.04 0.32 10.48
C PHE A 160 16.81 0.45 11.80
N PHE A 161 16.66 1.58 12.49
CA PHE A 161 17.30 1.85 13.77
C PHE A 161 16.26 1.84 14.89
N TYR A 162 16.27 0.82 15.72
CA TYR A 162 15.32 0.69 16.83
C TYR A 162 15.47 1.79 17.88
N SER A 163 16.65 2.38 18.02
CA SER A 163 16.88 3.55 18.88
C SER A 163 16.06 4.80 18.52
N GLU A 164 15.55 4.87 17.31
CA GLU A 164 14.65 5.95 16.85
C GLU A 164 13.21 5.72 17.31
N VAL A 165 12.82 4.48 17.58
CA VAL A 165 11.50 4.15 18.13
C VAL A 165 11.39 4.63 19.57
N ARG A 166 12.46 4.37 20.34
CA ARG A 166 12.61 4.77 21.74
C ARG A 166 14.11 4.73 22.10
N GLU A 167 14.57 5.70 22.90
CA GLU A 167 15.95 5.72 23.39
C GLU A 167 16.29 4.41 24.10
N GLY A 168 17.42 3.78 23.70
CA GLY A 168 17.88 2.49 24.24
C GLY A 168 17.16 1.26 23.74
N ALA A 169 16.18 1.38 22.82
CA ALA A 169 15.47 0.24 22.26
C ALA A 169 16.39 -0.66 21.42
N ARG A 170 16.17 -1.97 21.51
CA ARG A 170 16.93 -3.00 20.80
C ARG A 170 16.00 -3.87 19.97
N ALA A 171 16.51 -4.44 18.86
CA ALA A 171 15.77 -5.33 17.96
C ALA A 171 14.96 -6.40 18.70
N ARG A 172 15.61 -7.09 19.65
CA ARG A 172 14.98 -8.18 20.46
C ARG A 172 13.73 -7.80 21.26
N GLU A 173 13.42 -6.50 21.38
CA GLU A 173 12.20 -6.03 22.06
C GLU A 173 11.00 -5.97 21.12
N PHE A 174 11.24 -6.13 19.80
CA PHE A 174 10.27 -5.99 18.72
C PHE A 174 10.20 -7.24 17.82
N GLU A 175 11.07 -8.21 18.03
CA GLU A 175 11.15 -9.48 17.29
C GLU A 175 10.60 -10.60 18.19
N ASP A 176 9.29 -10.79 18.23
CA ASP A 176 8.63 -11.96 18.83
C ASP A 176 8.01 -12.84 17.75
#